data_95ae8c9f6f407283af8dfd01df198dab
#
_entry.id   95ae8c9f6f407283af8dfd01df198dab
#
_cell.length_a   1.000
_cell.length_b   1.000
_cell.length_c   1.000
_cell.angle_alpha   90.00
_cell.angle_beta   90.00
_cell.angle_gamma   90.00
#
_symmetry.space_group_name_H-M   'P 1'
#
loop_
_entity.id
_entity.type
_entity.pdbx_description
1 polymer ?
#
loop_
_entity_poly.entity_id
_entity_poly.type
_entity_poly.pdbx_seq_one_letter_code
_entity_poly.pdbx_strand_id
1 'polypeptide(L)'
;MEMFGNIVLLIAGFILLIKGADFFVEGSSSIAKLLKVPSIVIGLTVVAMGTSLPELSVSVSAAINESNEIAISNVVGSNIFNLIVVLGVCALFTKVPVDKQVLRRDYPFLIIITAALVLFMADFIKPWADVEENSAGILSRLNCIIFLALFIGYLVFTVKSTLRDRKNHLKAENNKEKPHSLIISIIFIVCGVIAIKFGGDFVVDSAKYIALHIGMSETLVGLTIVALGTSLPELVTSMVAAKKGETSLAVGNVVGSNIFNIIFILGISGTIHPIMVEKQNLIDAAIVLVISIVVYVFACRKRRIERKEGIIMLSIYVIYMIYAILR
;
A
#
# COMPACT_ATOMS: atom_id res chain seq x y z
N MET A 1 10.94 32.05 -13.06
CA MET A 1 9.47 31.82 -13.07
C MET A 1 9.09 30.36 -12.82
N GLU A 2 9.78 29.40 -13.42
CA GLU A 2 9.47 27.96 -13.28
C GLU A 2 9.63 27.42 -11.85
N MET A 3 10.68 27.80 -11.11
CA MET A 3 10.85 27.39 -9.71
C MET A 3 9.68 27.84 -8.82
N PHE A 4 9.23 29.10 -8.97
CA PHE A 4 8.06 29.60 -8.23
C PHE A 4 6.79 28.85 -8.60
N GLY A 5 6.60 28.54 -9.90
CA GLY A 5 5.47 27.73 -10.37
C GLY A 5 5.44 26.34 -9.73
N ASN A 6 6.59 25.66 -9.67
CA ASN A 6 6.69 24.34 -9.03
C ASN A 6 6.47 24.40 -7.50
N ILE A 7 6.89 25.46 -6.82
CA ILE A 7 6.57 25.64 -5.39
C ILE A 7 5.06 25.79 -5.20
N VAL A 8 4.38 26.56 -6.04
CA VAL A 8 2.91 26.73 -5.97
C VAL A 8 2.20 25.41 -6.26
N LEU A 9 2.65 24.65 -7.28
CA LEU A 9 2.11 23.33 -7.60
C LEU A 9 2.33 22.32 -6.47
N LEU A 10 3.50 22.34 -5.82
CA LEU A 10 3.80 21.51 -4.65
C LEU A 10 2.80 21.76 -3.52
N ILE A 11 2.56 23.02 -3.19
CA ILE A 11 1.60 23.40 -2.14
C ILE A 11 0.17 23.01 -2.54
N ALA A 12 -0.22 23.28 -3.78
CA ALA A 12 -1.53 22.90 -4.30
C ALA A 12 -1.71 21.37 -4.28
N GLY A 13 -0.67 20.62 -4.63
CA GLY A 13 -0.64 19.17 -4.58
C GLY A 13 -0.88 18.63 -3.16
N PHE A 14 -0.20 19.17 -2.15
CA PHE A 14 -0.46 18.79 -0.75
C PHE A 14 -1.89 19.14 -0.28
N ILE A 15 -2.42 20.28 -0.69
CA ILE A 15 -3.81 20.65 -0.38
C ILE A 15 -4.79 19.66 -1.00
N LEU A 16 -4.58 19.29 -2.29
CA LEU A 16 -5.39 18.30 -2.99
C LEU A 16 -5.29 16.91 -2.34
N LEU A 17 -4.08 16.47 -1.98
CA LEU A 17 -3.87 15.20 -1.27
C LEU A 17 -4.66 15.16 0.05
N ILE A 18 -4.51 16.18 0.89
CA ILE A 18 -5.14 16.21 2.22
C ILE A 18 -6.67 16.30 2.08
N LYS A 19 -7.18 17.19 1.23
CA LYS A 19 -8.64 17.33 1.01
C LYS A 19 -9.24 16.14 0.29
N GLY A 20 -8.52 15.59 -0.67
CA GLY A 20 -8.90 14.35 -1.35
C GLY A 20 -9.02 13.18 -0.36
N ALA A 21 -8.03 13.04 0.53
CA ALA A 21 -8.07 12.03 1.59
C ALA A 21 -9.21 12.26 2.59
N ASP A 22 -9.52 13.53 2.94
CA ASP A 22 -10.67 13.87 3.77
C ASP A 22 -11.98 13.36 3.18
N PHE A 23 -12.25 13.64 1.89
CA PHE A 23 -13.44 13.17 1.18
C PHE A 23 -13.44 11.66 1.04
N PHE A 24 -12.31 11.07 0.69
CA PHE A 24 -12.20 9.64 0.49
C PHE A 24 -12.47 8.83 1.76
N VAL A 25 -11.89 9.26 2.89
CA VAL A 25 -12.12 8.65 4.21
C VAL A 25 -13.57 8.82 4.64
N GLU A 26 -14.14 10.00 4.46
CA GLU A 26 -15.52 10.31 4.86
C GLU A 26 -16.55 9.52 4.03
N GLY A 27 -16.36 9.46 2.71
CA GLY A 27 -17.18 8.64 1.82
C GLY A 27 -17.08 7.15 2.15
N SER A 28 -15.85 6.66 2.38
CA SER A 28 -15.58 5.26 2.72
C SER A 28 -16.16 4.86 4.07
N SER A 29 -16.01 5.69 5.10
CA SER A 29 -16.63 5.47 6.41
C SER A 29 -18.17 5.49 6.33
N SER A 30 -18.73 6.42 5.54
CA SER A 30 -20.19 6.45 5.29
C SER A 30 -20.70 5.21 4.58
N ILE A 31 -19.97 4.68 3.58
CA ILE A 31 -20.31 3.41 2.92
C ILE A 31 -20.30 2.26 3.93
N ALA A 32 -19.27 2.19 4.79
CA ALA A 32 -19.22 1.17 5.84
C ALA A 32 -20.47 1.20 6.73
N LYS A 33 -20.85 2.39 7.20
CA LYS A 33 -22.04 2.60 8.03
C LYS A 33 -23.35 2.24 7.27
N LEU A 34 -23.49 2.65 6.00
CA LEU A 34 -24.67 2.33 5.16
C LEU A 34 -24.80 0.82 4.92
N LEU A 35 -23.69 0.16 4.60
CA LEU A 35 -23.66 -1.28 4.36
C LEU A 35 -23.72 -2.08 5.66
N LYS A 36 -23.58 -1.40 6.81
CA LYS A 36 -23.53 -2.03 8.15
C LYS A 36 -22.39 -3.08 8.23
N VAL A 37 -21.22 -2.70 7.74
CA VAL A 37 -20.01 -3.52 7.78
C VAL A 37 -18.90 -2.78 8.55
N PRO A 38 -17.97 -3.48 9.19
CA PRO A 38 -16.84 -2.82 9.86
C PRO A 38 -16.02 -1.96 8.89
N SER A 39 -15.57 -0.77 9.33
CA SER A 39 -14.74 0.15 8.53
C SER A 39 -13.46 -0.52 8.02
N ILE A 40 -12.93 -1.51 8.77
CA ILE A 40 -11.76 -2.29 8.36
C ILE A 40 -11.95 -2.99 7.01
N VAL A 41 -13.15 -3.49 6.71
CA VAL A 41 -13.44 -4.19 5.45
C VAL A 41 -13.35 -3.23 4.28
N ILE A 42 -13.91 -2.03 4.44
CA ILE A 42 -13.81 -0.97 3.42
C ILE A 42 -12.35 -0.52 3.26
N GLY A 43 -11.61 -0.44 4.38
CA GLY A 43 -10.17 -0.18 4.35
C GLY A 43 -9.38 -1.23 3.55
N LEU A 44 -9.62 -2.52 3.82
CA LEU A 44 -8.97 -3.66 3.15
C LEU A 44 -9.34 -3.80 1.65
N THR A 45 -10.39 -3.13 1.19
CA THR A 45 -10.90 -3.26 -0.18
C THR A 45 -10.93 -1.93 -0.91
N VAL A 46 -11.98 -1.13 -0.73
CA VAL A 46 -12.22 0.10 -1.49
C VAL A 46 -11.08 1.10 -1.30
N VAL A 47 -10.65 1.31 -0.04
CA VAL A 47 -9.61 2.30 0.25
C VAL A 47 -8.26 1.82 -0.25
N ALA A 48 -7.88 0.58 0.05
CA ALA A 48 -6.63 0.00 -0.42
C ALA A 48 -6.52 0.01 -1.96
N MET A 49 -7.57 -0.44 -2.65
CA MET A 49 -7.59 -0.43 -4.12
C MET A 49 -7.53 0.99 -4.68
N GLY A 50 -8.23 1.94 -4.05
CA GLY A 50 -8.27 3.34 -4.52
C GLY A 50 -6.94 4.06 -4.37
N THR A 51 -6.23 3.86 -3.26
CA THR A 51 -4.93 4.49 -3.02
C THR A 51 -3.82 3.84 -3.84
N SER A 52 -3.88 2.52 -4.10
CA SER A 52 -2.89 1.78 -4.90
C SER A 52 -3.12 1.83 -6.42
N LEU A 53 -4.00 2.71 -6.93
CA LEU A 53 -4.15 2.94 -8.37
C LEU A 53 -2.88 3.48 -9.05
N PRO A 54 -2.10 4.38 -8.43
CA PRO A 54 -0.82 4.81 -8.99
C PRO A 54 0.17 3.65 -9.16
N GLU A 55 0.31 2.80 -8.14
CA GLU A 55 1.17 1.61 -8.20
C GLU A 55 0.73 0.66 -9.31
N LEU A 56 -0.58 0.45 -9.46
CA LEU A 56 -1.14 -0.35 -10.56
C LEU A 56 -0.77 0.24 -11.92
N SER A 57 -0.96 1.55 -12.07
CA SER A 57 -0.66 2.25 -13.33
C SER A 57 0.82 2.13 -13.71
N VAL A 58 1.72 2.38 -12.76
CA VAL A 58 3.17 2.28 -12.97
C VAL A 58 3.57 0.84 -13.33
N SER A 59 3.09 -0.15 -12.56
CA SER A 59 3.49 -1.53 -12.75
C SER A 59 2.93 -2.15 -14.03
N VAL A 60 1.70 -1.80 -14.42
CA VAL A 60 1.09 -2.24 -15.69
C VAL A 60 1.78 -1.57 -16.87
N SER A 61 2.07 -0.26 -16.78
CA SER A 61 2.82 0.44 -17.82
C SER A 61 4.22 -0.15 -18.02
N ALA A 62 4.91 -0.46 -16.92
CA ALA A 62 6.21 -1.12 -16.94
C ALA A 62 6.12 -2.51 -17.63
N ALA A 63 5.10 -3.31 -17.31
CA ALA A 63 4.89 -4.61 -17.93
C ALA A 63 4.60 -4.52 -19.45
N ILE A 64 3.83 -3.52 -19.89
CA ILE A 64 3.55 -3.28 -21.31
C ILE A 64 4.82 -2.87 -22.06
N ASN A 65 5.69 -2.07 -21.41
CA ASN A 65 6.95 -1.59 -21.98
C ASN A 65 8.14 -2.55 -21.76
N GLU A 66 7.87 -3.77 -21.28
CA GLU A 66 8.88 -4.82 -20.99
C GLU A 66 9.95 -4.41 -19.98
N SER A 67 9.68 -3.38 -19.16
CA SER A 67 10.55 -2.87 -18.09
C SER A 67 10.15 -3.48 -16.74
N ASN A 68 10.12 -4.79 -16.66
CA ASN A 68 9.48 -5.56 -15.57
C ASN A 68 10.12 -5.38 -14.19
N GLU A 69 11.40 -5.03 -14.14
CA GLU A 69 12.13 -4.70 -12.91
C GLU A 69 11.48 -3.53 -12.14
N ILE A 70 10.91 -2.58 -12.90
CA ILE A 70 10.18 -1.45 -12.30
C ILE A 70 8.92 -1.93 -11.59
N ALA A 71 8.19 -2.88 -12.19
CA ALA A 71 6.94 -3.37 -11.59
C ALA A 71 7.18 -4.06 -10.23
N ILE A 72 8.22 -4.92 -10.15
CA ILE A 72 8.52 -5.62 -8.91
C ILE A 72 9.11 -4.68 -7.85
N SER A 73 10.03 -3.80 -8.24
CA SER A 73 10.63 -2.82 -7.33
C SER A 73 9.59 -1.85 -6.77
N ASN A 74 8.64 -1.40 -7.60
CA ASN A 74 7.52 -0.56 -7.19
C ASN A 74 6.67 -1.26 -6.13
N VAL A 75 6.23 -2.50 -6.38
CA VAL A 75 5.37 -3.24 -5.44
C VAL A 75 6.09 -3.56 -4.14
N VAL A 76 7.33 -4.04 -4.20
CA VAL A 76 8.11 -4.40 -3.01
C VAL A 76 8.43 -3.16 -2.18
N GLY A 77 8.84 -2.06 -2.83
CA GLY A 77 9.13 -0.78 -2.18
C GLY A 77 7.90 -0.17 -1.51
N SER A 78 6.76 -0.15 -2.19
CA SER A 78 5.48 0.32 -1.64
C SER A 78 5.04 -0.52 -0.44
N ASN A 79 5.26 -1.84 -0.47
CA ASN A 79 4.91 -2.70 0.64
C ASN A 79 5.77 -2.44 1.89
N ILE A 80 7.08 -2.22 1.74
CA ILE A 80 7.95 -1.80 2.83
C ILE A 80 7.47 -0.45 3.40
N PHE A 81 7.24 0.52 2.52
CA PHE A 81 6.80 1.85 2.92
C PHE A 81 5.46 1.80 3.70
N ASN A 82 4.49 1.09 3.17
CA ASN A 82 3.17 0.94 3.79
C ASN A 82 3.26 0.32 5.19
N LEU A 83 3.99 -0.79 5.33
CA LEU A 83 4.09 -1.48 6.62
C LEU A 83 4.85 -0.69 7.67
N ILE A 84 5.92 0.01 7.30
CA ILE A 84 6.81 0.66 8.27
C ILE A 84 6.51 2.16 8.38
N VAL A 85 6.41 2.86 7.25
CA VAL A 85 6.27 4.32 7.28
C VAL A 85 4.83 4.70 7.55
N VAL A 86 3.87 4.17 6.79
CA VAL A 86 2.47 4.58 6.96
C VAL A 86 1.95 4.22 8.35
N LEU A 87 2.11 2.98 8.81
CA LEU A 87 1.69 2.58 10.16
C LEU A 87 2.53 3.27 11.23
N GLY A 88 3.83 3.41 11.02
CA GLY A 88 4.74 4.09 11.95
C GLY A 88 4.34 5.53 12.17
N VAL A 89 4.10 6.29 11.11
CA VAL A 89 3.63 7.69 11.17
C VAL A 89 2.26 7.77 11.85
N CYS A 90 1.30 6.92 11.51
CA CYS A 90 0.01 6.88 12.20
C CYS A 90 0.19 6.66 13.71
N ALA A 91 1.11 5.75 14.10
CA ALA A 91 1.38 5.45 15.50
C ALA A 91 2.08 6.58 16.27
N LEU A 92 2.72 7.54 15.59
CA LEU A 92 3.27 8.74 16.24
C LEU A 92 2.17 9.69 16.74
N PHE A 93 1.08 9.79 15.99
CA PHE A 93 -0.02 10.72 16.26
C PHE A 93 -1.10 10.13 17.15
N THR A 94 -1.39 8.84 17.01
CA THR A 94 -2.43 8.15 17.76
C THR A 94 -2.06 6.69 18.00
N LYS A 95 -2.66 6.08 19.05
CA LYS A 95 -2.58 4.63 19.21
C LYS A 95 -3.37 3.98 18.09
N VAL A 96 -2.75 3.06 17.36
CA VAL A 96 -3.36 2.35 16.23
C VAL A 96 -3.85 0.98 16.70
N PRO A 97 -5.10 0.83 17.13
CA PRO A 97 -5.67 -0.47 17.49
C PRO A 97 -5.75 -1.35 16.23
N VAL A 98 -5.44 -2.64 16.41
CA VAL A 98 -5.52 -3.63 15.33
C VAL A 98 -6.60 -4.64 15.68
N ASP A 99 -7.60 -4.73 14.81
CA ASP A 99 -8.74 -5.61 15.00
C ASP A 99 -8.31 -7.09 15.07
N LYS A 100 -9.00 -7.85 15.93
CA LYS A 100 -8.74 -9.29 16.10
C LYS A 100 -8.91 -10.05 14.77
N GLN A 101 -9.81 -9.62 13.91
CA GLN A 101 -10.05 -10.21 12.60
C GLN A 101 -8.82 -10.05 11.72
N VAL A 102 -8.23 -8.84 11.67
CA VAL A 102 -7.00 -8.57 10.92
C VAL A 102 -5.85 -9.44 11.42
N LEU A 103 -5.65 -9.49 12.75
CA LEU A 103 -4.57 -10.30 13.34
C LEU A 103 -4.71 -11.81 13.10
N ARG A 104 -5.94 -12.32 12.98
CA ARG A 104 -6.18 -13.77 12.81
C ARG A 104 -6.37 -14.23 11.38
N ARG A 105 -6.67 -13.32 10.48
CA ARG A 105 -7.04 -13.61 9.08
C ARG A 105 -6.20 -12.86 8.08
N ASP A 106 -6.33 -11.53 8.04
CA ASP A 106 -5.82 -10.73 6.94
C ASP A 106 -4.30 -10.57 7.01
N TYR A 107 -3.76 -10.34 8.20
CA TYR A 107 -2.32 -10.20 8.38
C TYR A 107 -1.55 -11.53 8.19
N PRO A 108 -1.99 -12.67 8.76
CA PRO A 108 -1.39 -13.97 8.42
C PRO A 108 -1.49 -14.29 6.92
N PHE A 109 -2.59 -13.94 6.25
CA PHE A 109 -2.71 -14.09 4.82
C PHE A 109 -1.67 -13.23 4.08
N LEU A 110 -1.45 -11.98 4.49
CA LEU A 110 -0.38 -11.13 3.94
C LEU A 110 1.00 -11.79 4.10
N ILE A 111 1.33 -12.34 5.27
CA ILE A 111 2.60 -13.04 5.49
C ILE A 111 2.74 -14.25 4.57
N ILE A 112 1.67 -15.04 4.41
CA ILE A 112 1.65 -16.22 3.54
C ILE A 112 1.89 -15.84 2.08
N ILE A 113 1.20 -14.83 1.56
CA ILE A 113 1.37 -14.41 0.16
C ILE A 113 2.74 -13.75 -0.07
N THR A 114 3.28 -13.05 0.93
CA THR A 114 4.65 -12.50 0.86
C THR A 114 5.69 -13.62 0.85
N ALA A 115 5.50 -14.66 1.66
CA ALA A 115 6.35 -15.85 1.62
C ALA A 115 6.23 -16.59 0.27
N ALA A 116 5.02 -16.72 -0.26
CA ALA A 116 4.80 -17.29 -1.59
C ALA A 116 5.47 -16.46 -2.69
N LEU A 117 5.46 -15.12 -2.59
CA LEU A 117 6.18 -14.24 -3.50
C LEU A 117 7.68 -14.54 -3.48
N VAL A 118 8.30 -14.59 -2.30
CA VAL A 118 9.73 -14.92 -2.15
C VAL A 118 10.05 -16.30 -2.75
N LEU A 119 9.20 -17.30 -2.49
CA LEU A 119 9.38 -18.65 -3.05
C LEU A 119 9.25 -18.68 -4.57
N PHE A 120 8.30 -17.98 -5.15
CA PHE A 120 8.11 -17.89 -6.60
C PHE A 120 9.23 -17.12 -7.28
N MET A 121 9.77 -16.08 -6.62
CA MET A 121 10.91 -15.30 -7.11
C MET A 121 12.22 -16.10 -7.08
N ALA A 122 12.41 -16.94 -6.09
CA ALA A 122 13.64 -17.74 -5.94
C ALA A 122 13.73 -18.91 -6.91
N ASP A 123 12.69 -19.17 -7.70
CA ASP A 123 12.54 -20.25 -8.71
C ASP A 123 13.18 -21.60 -8.29
N PHE A 124 12.84 -22.09 -7.10
CA PHE A 124 13.38 -23.33 -6.54
C PHE A 124 13.14 -24.58 -7.40
N ILE A 125 12.37 -24.44 -8.51
CA ILE A 125 11.89 -25.56 -9.32
C ILE A 125 12.72 -25.76 -10.60
N LYS A 126 13.51 -24.76 -11.04
CA LYS A 126 14.38 -24.88 -12.22
C LYS A 126 15.86 -25.00 -11.83
N PRO A 127 16.60 -25.95 -12.43
CA PRO A 127 18.05 -26.00 -12.23
C PRO A 127 18.69 -24.74 -12.86
N TRP A 128 19.65 -24.19 -12.16
CA TRP A 128 20.43 -22.98 -12.39
C TRP A 128 21.20 -22.89 -13.72
N ALA A 129 20.81 -23.64 -14.74
CA ALA A 129 21.64 -23.88 -15.93
C ALA A 129 21.62 -22.76 -16.99
N ASP A 130 20.62 -21.84 -17.00
CA ASP A 130 20.48 -20.82 -18.05
C ASP A 130 20.13 -19.43 -17.52
N VAL A 131 20.61 -19.08 -16.32
CA VAL A 131 20.27 -17.81 -15.68
C VAL A 131 21.41 -16.82 -15.87
N GLU A 132 21.15 -15.63 -16.45
CA GLU A 132 22.10 -14.53 -16.52
C GLU A 132 22.72 -14.25 -15.13
N GLU A 133 24.00 -13.90 -15.10
CA GLU A 133 24.86 -13.83 -13.90
C GLU A 133 24.24 -13.01 -12.73
N ASN A 134 23.28 -12.11 -12.99
CA ASN A 134 22.60 -11.25 -12.02
C ASN A 134 21.14 -11.62 -11.73
N SER A 135 20.51 -12.56 -12.44
CA SER A 135 19.13 -12.92 -12.19
C SER A 135 19.01 -13.94 -11.04
N ALA A 136 17.94 -13.82 -10.23
CA ALA A 136 17.61 -14.76 -9.16
C ALA A 136 16.54 -15.75 -9.58
N GLY A 137 15.77 -15.45 -10.64
CA GLY A 137 14.67 -16.27 -11.14
C GLY A 137 13.70 -15.50 -12.01
N ILE A 138 12.57 -16.13 -12.33
CA ILE A 138 11.49 -15.53 -13.14
C ILE A 138 10.16 -15.72 -12.42
N LEU A 139 9.45 -14.64 -12.14
CA LEU A 139 8.06 -14.71 -11.74
C LEU A 139 7.22 -15.01 -12.99
N SER A 140 6.89 -16.29 -13.17
CA SER A 140 6.24 -16.79 -14.37
C SER A 140 4.78 -16.33 -14.50
N ARG A 141 4.22 -16.39 -15.70
CA ARG A 141 2.78 -16.16 -15.92
C ARG A 141 1.90 -17.06 -15.06
N LEU A 142 2.29 -18.33 -14.87
CA LEU A 142 1.54 -19.24 -14.02
C LEU A 142 1.49 -18.77 -12.57
N ASN A 143 2.63 -18.36 -12.00
CA ASN A 143 2.69 -17.81 -10.65
C ASN A 143 1.77 -16.58 -10.50
N CYS A 144 1.75 -15.71 -11.50
CA CYS A 144 0.94 -14.50 -11.52
C CYS A 144 -0.56 -14.81 -11.67
N ILE A 145 -0.94 -15.80 -12.47
CA ILE A 145 -2.33 -16.30 -12.56
C ILE A 145 -2.77 -16.89 -11.22
N ILE A 146 -1.89 -17.62 -10.51
CA ILE A 146 -2.17 -18.13 -9.17
C ILE A 146 -2.43 -16.95 -8.20
N PHE A 147 -1.63 -15.88 -8.26
CA PHE A 147 -1.87 -14.68 -7.47
C PHE A 147 -3.22 -14.03 -7.77
N LEU A 148 -3.61 -13.91 -9.04
CA LEU A 148 -4.94 -13.40 -9.41
C LEU A 148 -6.08 -14.28 -8.91
N ALA A 149 -5.92 -15.61 -8.96
CA ALA A 149 -6.91 -16.53 -8.41
C ALA A 149 -7.01 -16.39 -6.88
N LEU A 150 -5.88 -16.23 -6.18
CA LEU A 150 -5.85 -15.93 -4.74
C LEU A 150 -6.52 -14.60 -4.41
N PHE A 151 -6.36 -13.58 -5.26
CA PHE A 151 -7.04 -12.29 -5.09
C PHE A 151 -8.55 -12.43 -5.16
N ILE A 152 -9.07 -13.10 -6.19
CA ILE A 152 -10.51 -13.36 -6.32
C ILE A 152 -11.02 -14.15 -5.11
N GLY A 153 -10.30 -15.20 -4.71
CA GLY A 153 -10.61 -15.99 -3.53
C GLY A 153 -10.66 -15.16 -2.25
N TYR A 154 -9.67 -14.29 -2.04
CA TYR A 154 -9.60 -13.38 -0.90
C TYR A 154 -10.77 -12.39 -0.86
N LEU A 155 -11.12 -11.77 -2.01
CA LEU A 155 -12.27 -10.87 -2.10
C LEU A 155 -13.57 -11.60 -1.78
N VAL A 156 -13.83 -12.75 -2.40
CA VAL A 156 -15.04 -13.56 -2.17
C VAL A 156 -15.13 -13.98 -0.70
N PHE A 157 -14.02 -14.43 -0.12
CA PHE A 157 -13.97 -14.84 1.28
C PHE A 157 -14.22 -13.64 2.21
N THR A 158 -13.61 -12.48 1.96
CA THR A 158 -13.77 -11.27 2.77
C THR A 158 -15.22 -10.78 2.73
N VAL A 159 -15.85 -10.74 1.55
CA VAL A 159 -17.27 -10.36 1.40
C VAL A 159 -18.18 -11.36 2.13
N LYS A 160 -18.00 -12.67 1.92
CA LYS A 160 -18.82 -13.70 2.59
C LYS A 160 -18.69 -13.65 4.11
N SER A 161 -17.46 -13.53 4.63
CA SER A 161 -17.20 -13.41 6.07
C SER A 161 -17.89 -12.19 6.67
N THR A 162 -17.78 -11.05 5.98
CA THR A 162 -18.40 -9.80 6.40
C THR A 162 -19.93 -9.89 6.44
N LEU A 163 -20.55 -10.48 5.42
CA LEU A 163 -21.99 -10.68 5.39
C LEU A 163 -22.48 -11.61 6.50
N ARG A 164 -21.68 -12.63 6.86
CA ARG A 164 -21.98 -13.53 7.98
C ARG A 164 -21.92 -12.82 9.32
N ASP A 165 -20.89 -11.98 9.52
CA ASP A 165 -20.64 -11.29 10.78
C ASP A 165 -21.53 -10.05 10.98
N ARG A 166 -22.18 -9.54 9.90
CA ARG A 166 -23.06 -8.38 9.90
C ARG A 166 -24.15 -8.46 10.98
N LYS A 167 -24.72 -9.66 11.21
CA LYS A 167 -25.74 -9.87 12.24
C LYS A 167 -25.23 -9.57 13.66
N ASN A 168 -23.94 -9.77 13.92
CA ASN A 168 -23.33 -9.54 15.22
C ASN A 168 -22.93 -8.07 15.42
N HIS A 169 -22.56 -7.38 14.36
CA HIS A 169 -22.17 -5.96 14.39
C HIS A 169 -23.35 -5.02 14.62
N LEU A 170 -24.55 -5.36 14.19
CA LEU A 170 -25.78 -4.57 14.40
C LEU A 170 -26.08 -4.29 15.88
N LYS A 171 -25.48 -5.02 16.83
CA LYS A 171 -25.66 -4.84 18.28
C LYS A 171 -24.62 -3.92 18.94
N ALA A 172 -23.56 -3.56 18.25
CA ALA A 172 -22.38 -2.91 18.87
C ALA A 172 -22.18 -1.42 18.50
N GLU A 173 -22.77 -0.92 17.41
CA GLU A 173 -22.55 0.46 16.95
C GLU A 173 -23.68 1.39 17.37
N ASN A 174 -23.47 2.08 18.50
CA ASN A 174 -24.16 3.32 18.87
C ASN A 174 -23.41 4.55 18.31
N ASN A 175 -23.12 4.57 17.01
CA ASN A 175 -22.51 5.76 16.39
C ASN A 175 -23.56 6.86 16.21
N LYS A 176 -23.33 8.01 16.86
CA LYS A 176 -24.22 9.18 16.87
C LYS A 176 -24.26 9.95 15.54
N GLU A 177 -23.34 9.71 14.62
CA GLU A 177 -23.30 10.41 13.34
C GLU A 177 -24.08 9.67 12.27
N LYS A 178 -25.01 10.38 11.62
CA LYS A 178 -25.75 9.84 10.47
C LYS A 178 -24.81 9.76 9.25
N PRO A 179 -24.76 8.62 8.55
CA PRO A 179 -23.98 8.50 7.32
C PRO A 179 -24.60 9.39 6.22
N HIS A 180 -23.77 9.84 5.29
CA HIS A 180 -24.23 10.48 4.06
C HIS A 180 -25.08 9.51 3.23
N SER A 181 -25.87 10.03 2.30
CA SER A 181 -26.58 9.17 1.35
C SER A 181 -25.59 8.38 0.49
N LEU A 182 -26.02 7.26 -0.07
CA LEU A 182 -25.16 6.40 -0.90
C LEU A 182 -24.52 7.20 -2.06
N ILE A 183 -25.32 8.04 -2.72
CA ILE A 183 -24.87 8.85 -3.85
C ILE A 183 -23.76 9.83 -3.42
N ILE A 184 -23.96 10.55 -2.31
CA ILE A 184 -22.97 11.50 -1.77
C ILE A 184 -21.70 10.76 -1.38
N SER A 185 -21.84 9.59 -0.74
CA SER A 185 -20.68 8.77 -0.35
C SER A 185 -19.85 8.32 -1.55
N ILE A 186 -20.51 7.92 -2.63
CA ILE A 186 -19.84 7.54 -3.90
C ILE A 186 -19.16 8.76 -4.52
N ILE A 187 -19.84 9.91 -4.57
CA ILE A 187 -19.23 11.16 -5.08
C ILE A 187 -17.99 11.51 -4.26
N PHE A 188 -18.04 11.42 -2.93
CA PHE A 188 -16.89 11.69 -2.06
C PHE A 188 -15.73 10.74 -2.32
N ILE A 189 -16.02 9.45 -2.53
CA ILE A 189 -14.98 8.46 -2.89
C ILE A 189 -14.34 8.81 -4.23
N VAL A 190 -15.13 9.03 -5.27
CA VAL A 190 -14.63 9.31 -6.63
C VAL A 190 -13.85 10.62 -6.66
N CYS A 191 -14.41 11.70 -6.12
CA CYS A 191 -13.72 12.99 -6.06
C CYS A 191 -12.47 12.91 -5.19
N GLY A 192 -12.52 12.16 -4.09
CA GLY A 192 -11.38 11.91 -3.22
C GLY A 192 -10.24 11.21 -3.94
N VAL A 193 -10.51 10.10 -4.63
CA VAL A 193 -9.50 9.35 -5.41
C VAL A 193 -8.89 10.22 -6.50
N ILE A 194 -9.70 10.97 -7.24
CA ILE A 194 -9.22 11.88 -8.28
C ILE A 194 -8.30 12.96 -7.69
N ALA A 195 -8.73 13.60 -6.60
CA ALA A 195 -7.94 14.63 -5.93
C ALA A 195 -6.64 14.08 -5.34
N ILE A 196 -6.66 12.88 -4.75
CA ILE A 196 -5.48 12.19 -4.23
C ILE A 196 -4.49 11.91 -5.38
N LYS A 197 -4.97 11.37 -6.51
CA LYS A 197 -4.12 11.07 -7.67
C LYS A 197 -3.44 12.32 -8.20
N PHE A 198 -4.20 13.34 -8.57
CA PHE A 198 -3.62 14.57 -9.11
C PHE A 198 -2.78 15.33 -8.08
N GLY A 199 -3.18 15.29 -6.80
CA GLY A 199 -2.39 15.86 -5.72
C GLY A 199 -1.05 15.16 -5.56
N GLY A 200 -1.02 13.83 -5.65
CA GLY A 200 0.20 13.03 -5.64
C GLY A 200 1.10 13.36 -6.82
N ASP A 201 0.56 13.37 -8.05
CA ASP A 201 1.31 13.72 -9.26
C ASP A 201 1.96 15.11 -9.11
N PHE A 202 1.19 16.13 -8.69
CA PHE A 202 1.72 17.49 -8.49
C PHE A 202 2.83 17.55 -7.43
N VAL A 203 2.69 16.83 -6.32
CA VAL A 203 3.73 16.78 -5.28
C VAL A 203 4.99 16.13 -5.82
N VAL A 204 4.89 14.98 -6.48
CA VAL A 204 6.03 14.22 -7.00
C VAL A 204 6.76 15.00 -8.08
N ASP A 205 6.04 15.50 -9.09
CA ASP A 205 6.64 16.20 -10.24
C ASP A 205 7.31 17.50 -9.78
N SER A 206 6.65 18.25 -8.89
CA SER A 206 7.20 19.51 -8.37
C SER A 206 8.41 19.26 -7.45
N ALA A 207 8.33 18.25 -6.56
CA ALA A 207 9.45 17.89 -5.69
C ALA A 207 10.66 17.40 -6.49
N LYS A 208 10.43 16.57 -7.55
CA LYS A 208 11.47 16.14 -8.50
C LYS A 208 12.14 17.32 -9.16
N TYR A 209 11.34 18.25 -9.72
CA TYR A 209 11.87 19.45 -10.36
C TYR A 209 12.74 20.28 -9.41
N ILE A 210 12.23 20.56 -8.21
CA ILE A 210 12.95 21.34 -7.20
C ILE A 210 14.26 20.64 -6.78
N ALA A 211 14.21 19.34 -6.53
CA ALA A 211 15.37 18.56 -6.09
C ALA A 211 16.48 18.54 -7.14
N LEU A 212 16.15 18.37 -8.42
CA LEU A 212 17.12 18.44 -9.53
C LEU A 212 17.73 19.84 -9.63
N HIS A 213 16.92 20.90 -9.44
CA HIS A 213 17.40 22.30 -9.52
C HIS A 213 18.33 22.70 -8.36
N ILE A 214 18.21 22.08 -7.18
CA ILE A 214 19.14 22.31 -6.06
C ILE A 214 20.36 21.40 -6.12
N GLY A 215 20.52 20.62 -7.20
CA GLY A 215 21.72 19.83 -7.49
C GLY A 215 21.70 18.38 -7.01
N MET A 216 20.53 17.82 -6.65
CA MET A 216 20.40 16.38 -6.42
C MET A 216 20.57 15.61 -7.73
N SER A 217 21.24 14.44 -7.67
CA SER A 217 21.38 13.57 -8.83
C SER A 217 20.03 12.92 -9.20
N GLU A 218 19.83 12.63 -10.50
CA GLU A 218 18.61 11.94 -10.99
C GLU A 218 18.41 10.60 -10.27
N THR A 219 19.49 9.86 -10.01
CA THR A 219 19.45 8.59 -9.28
C THR A 219 18.90 8.78 -7.86
N LEU A 220 19.42 9.79 -7.13
CA LEU A 220 18.95 10.05 -5.77
C LEU A 220 17.49 10.51 -5.73
N VAL A 221 17.07 11.35 -6.68
CA VAL A 221 15.68 11.78 -6.84
C VAL A 221 14.78 10.60 -7.17
N GLY A 222 15.20 9.71 -8.06
CA GLY A 222 14.48 8.48 -8.41
C GLY A 222 14.31 7.55 -7.20
N LEU A 223 15.40 7.28 -6.48
CA LEU A 223 15.40 6.40 -5.29
C LEU A 223 14.62 6.96 -4.09
N THR A 224 14.44 8.27 -4.01
CA THR A 224 13.76 8.91 -2.88
C THR A 224 12.39 9.44 -3.27
N ILE A 225 12.34 10.55 -4.00
CA ILE A 225 11.10 11.30 -4.26
C ILE A 225 10.12 10.49 -5.12
N VAL A 226 10.62 9.90 -6.21
CA VAL A 226 9.75 9.14 -7.12
C VAL A 226 9.31 7.82 -6.49
N ALA A 227 10.23 7.11 -5.84
CA ALA A 227 9.93 5.83 -5.19
C ALA A 227 8.91 5.97 -4.05
N LEU A 228 8.93 7.10 -3.32
CA LEU A 228 7.96 7.37 -2.26
C LEU A 228 6.65 7.95 -2.79
N GLY A 229 6.69 8.52 -3.98
CA GLY A 229 5.60 9.31 -4.55
C GLY A 229 4.32 8.53 -4.77
N THR A 230 4.42 7.30 -5.28
CA THR A 230 3.25 6.45 -5.53
C THR A 230 2.54 6.08 -4.23
N SER A 231 3.27 5.93 -3.11
CA SER A 231 2.71 5.56 -1.81
C SER A 231 2.31 6.76 -0.92
N LEU A 232 2.42 8.01 -1.42
CA LEU A 232 1.90 9.19 -0.74
C LEU A 232 0.38 9.14 -0.52
N PRO A 233 -0.44 8.65 -1.47
CA PRO A 233 -1.86 8.43 -1.26
C PRO A 233 -2.17 7.58 -0.03
N GLU A 234 -1.48 6.47 0.14
CA GLU A 234 -1.63 5.57 1.29
C GLU A 234 -1.28 6.27 2.60
N LEU A 235 -0.16 6.99 2.63
CA LEU A 235 0.31 7.71 3.79
C LEU A 235 -0.71 8.77 4.22
N VAL A 236 -1.10 9.65 3.30
CA VAL A 236 -1.98 10.77 3.63
C VAL A 236 -3.38 10.27 3.99
N THR A 237 -3.93 9.29 3.24
CA THR A 237 -5.25 8.72 3.53
C THR A 237 -5.28 8.02 4.89
N SER A 238 -4.26 7.19 5.20
CA SER A 238 -4.19 6.50 6.49
C SER A 238 -3.99 7.48 7.66
N MET A 239 -3.17 8.53 7.47
CA MET A 239 -3.00 9.60 8.45
C MET A 239 -4.30 10.36 8.74
N VAL A 240 -5.04 10.72 7.68
CA VAL A 240 -6.34 11.40 7.81
C VAL A 240 -7.34 10.49 8.50
N ALA A 241 -7.43 9.22 8.12
CA ALA A 241 -8.30 8.24 8.77
C ALA A 241 -7.95 8.10 10.26
N ALA A 242 -6.67 7.95 10.61
CA ALA A 242 -6.21 7.85 11.99
C ALA A 242 -6.55 9.10 12.81
N LYS A 243 -6.39 10.31 12.24
CA LYS A 243 -6.75 11.58 12.90
C LYS A 243 -8.26 11.73 13.09
N LYS A 244 -9.09 11.20 12.19
CA LYS A 244 -10.56 11.20 12.32
C LYS A 244 -11.06 10.11 13.28
N GLY A 245 -10.18 9.29 13.87
CA GLY A 245 -10.55 8.18 14.74
C GLY A 245 -10.93 6.90 13.99
N GLU A 246 -10.90 6.91 12.66
CA GLU A 246 -11.15 5.75 11.79
C GLU A 246 -9.88 4.87 11.64
N THR A 247 -9.28 4.52 12.79
CA THR A 247 -8.01 3.78 12.82
C THR A 247 -8.11 2.39 12.20
N SER A 248 -9.27 1.74 12.30
CA SER A 248 -9.54 0.47 11.63
C SER A 248 -9.45 0.61 10.10
N LEU A 249 -9.97 1.72 9.56
CA LEU A 249 -9.87 2.02 8.12
C LEU A 249 -8.41 2.24 7.70
N ALA A 250 -7.61 2.95 8.53
CA ALA A 250 -6.18 3.16 8.28
C ALA A 250 -5.39 1.84 8.24
N VAL A 251 -5.60 0.97 9.23
CA VAL A 251 -4.96 -0.37 9.25
C VAL A 251 -5.42 -1.22 8.06
N GLY A 252 -6.71 -1.17 7.75
CA GLY A 252 -7.28 -1.85 6.59
C GLY A 252 -6.64 -1.38 5.29
N ASN A 253 -6.47 -0.07 5.12
CA ASN A 253 -5.78 0.49 3.95
C ASN A 253 -4.38 -0.10 3.81
N VAL A 254 -3.55 -0.02 4.85
CA VAL A 254 -2.16 -0.52 4.79
C VAL A 254 -2.09 -2.02 4.50
N VAL A 255 -2.80 -2.84 5.25
CA VAL A 255 -2.78 -4.30 5.05
C VAL A 255 -3.38 -4.67 3.70
N GLY A 256 -4.48 -4.01 3.32
CA GLY A 256 -5.16 -4.22 2.04
C GLY A 256 -4.31 -3.83 0.84
N SER A 257 -3.64 -2.67 0.88
CA SER A 257 -2.73 -2.23 -0.19
C SER A 257 -1.57 -3.21 -0.37
N ASN A 258 -0.99 -3.72 0.72
CA ASN A 258 0.08 -4.72 0.62
C ASN A 258 -0.41 -6.03 -0.02
N ILE A 259 -1.60 -6.51 0.37
CA ILE A 259 -2.23 -7.69 -0.25
C ILE A 259 -2.51 -7.41 -1.73
N PHE A 260 -3.13 -6.27 -2.04
CA PHE A 260 -3.48 -5.86 -3.40
C PHE A 260 -2.24 -5.75 -4.31
N ASN A 261 -1.18 -5.13 -3.80
CA ASN A 261 0.07 -4.97 -4.53
C ASN A 261 0.70 -6.32 -4.91
N ILE A 262 0.76 -7.28 -3.98
CA ILE A 262 1.37 -8.59 -4.24
C ILE A 262 0.50 -9.42 -5.19
N ILE A 263 -0.77 -9.66 -4.85
CA ILE A 263 -1.56 -10.69 -5.57
C ILE A 263 -2.34 -10.12 -6.75
N PHE A 264 -2.62 -8.80 -6.80
CA PHE A 264 -3.32 -8.20 -7.92
C PHE A 264 -2.37 -7.46 -8.86
N ILE A 265 -1.57 -6.52 -8.36
CA ILE A 265 -0.69 -5.71 -9.23
C ILE A 265 0.39 -6.59 -9.88
N LEU A 266 1.16 -7.37 -9.10
CA LEU A 266 2.13 -8.31 -9.71
C LEU A 266 1.42 -9.41 -10.49
N GLY A 267 0.24 -9.84 -10.04
CA GLY A 267 -0.58 -10.81 -10.77
C GLY A 267 -0.92 -10.33 -12.19
N ILE A 268 -1.40 -9.10 -12.34
CA ILE A 268 -1.69 -8.52 -13.67
C ILE A 268 -0.39 -8.30 -14.44
N SER A 269 0.58 -7.61 -13.86
CA SER A 269 1.83 -7.23 -14.54
C SER A 269 2.58 -8.45 -15.08
N GLY A 270 2.76 -9.48 -14.26
CA GLY A 270 3.46 -10.70 -14.69
C GLY A 270 2.62 -11.62 -15.59
N THR A 271 1.30 -11.45 -15.65
CA THR A 271 0.45 -12.12 -16.64
C THR A 271 0.60 -11.46 -18.02
N ILE A 272 0.74 -10.15 -18.08
CA ILE A 272 1.04 -9.39 -19.32
C ILE A 272 2.42 -9.80 -19.81
N HIS A 273 3.44 -9.63 -18.99
CA HIS A 273 4.81 -10.03 -19.31
C HIS A 273 5.50 -10.65 -18.10
N PRO A 274 6.12 -11.86 -18.21
CA PRO A 274 6.84 -12.51 -17.11
C PRO A 274 7.90 -11.58 -16.53
N ILE A 275 8.03 -11.54 -15.21
CA ILE A 275 8.92 -10.61 -14.53
C ILE A 275 10.26 -11.28 -14.24
N MET A 276 11.33 -10.79 -14.85
CA MET A 276 12.69 -11.17 -14.46
C MET A 276 12.99 -10.63 -13.08
N VAL A 277 13.56 -11.47 -12.22
CA VAL A 277 13.84 -11.14 -10.83
C VAL A 277 15.34 -11.04 -10.64
N GLU A 278 15.82 -9.86 -10.30
CA GLU A 278 17.20 -9.65 -9.88
C GLU A 278 17.42 -10.14 -8.43
N LYS A 279 18.69 -10.45 -8.11
CA LYS A 279 19.08 -10.82 -6.73
C LYS A 279 18.67 -9.76 -5.71
N GLN A 280 18.73 -8.49 -6.08
CA GLN A 280 18.37 -7.36 -5.21
C GLN A 280 16.85 -7.39 -4.91
N ASN A 281 16.02 -7.62 -5.91
CA ASN A 281 14.56 -7.71 -5.74
C ASN A 281 14.16 -8.90 -4.84
N LEU A 282 14.87 -10.02 -4.93
CA LEU A 282 14.65 -11.16 -4.04
C LEU A 282 15.01 -10.84 -2.59
N ILE A 283 16.13 -10.14 -2.37
CA ILE A 283 16.53 -9.68 -1.04
C ILE A 283 15.49 -8.72 -0.46
N ASP A 284 15.02 -7.75 -1.25
CA ASP A 284 14.01 -6.81 -0.83
C ASP A 284 12.68 -7.49 -0.50
N ALA A 285 12.25 -8.48 -1.29
CA ALA A 285 11.06 -9.27 -0.99
C ALA A 285 11.22 -10.07 0.33
N ALA A 286 12.42 -10.62 0.58
CA ALA A 286 12.72 -11.27 1.87
C ALA A 286 12.71 -10.26 3.03
N ILE A 287 13.18 -9.04 2.82
CA ILE A 287 13.08 -7.95 3.81
C ILE A 287 11.61 -7.61 4.09
N VAL A 288 10.74 -7.51 3.06
CA VAL A 288 9.29 -7.32 3.25
C VAL A 288 8.70 -8.42 4.12
N LEU A 289 9.09 -9.68 3.89
CA LEU A 289 8.60 -10.80 4.70
C LEU A 289 9.01 -10.66 6.17
N VAL A 290 10.28 -10.35 6.44
CA VAL A 290 10.79 -10.13 7.80
C VAL A 290 10.06 -8.95 8.46
N ILE A 291 9.91 -7.83 7.76
CA ILE A 291 9.19 -6.65 8.22
C ILE A 291 7.74 -7.01 8.55
N SER A 292 7.06 -7.75 7.67
CA SER A 292 5.69 -8.19 7.90
C SER A 292 5.57 -8.98 9.20
N ILE A 293 6.51 -9.89 9.47
CA ILE A 293 6.53 -10.66 10.71
C ILE A 293 6.79 -9.77 11.93
N VAL A 294 7.74 -8.84 11.86
CA VAL A 294 8.08 -7.91 12.95
C VAL A 294 6.89 -7.04 13.32
N VAL A 295 6.26 -6.40 12.32
CA VAL A 295 5.08 -5.55 12.54
C VAL A 295 3.90 -6.36 13.06
N TYR A 296 3.71 -7.60 12.57
CA TYR A 296 2.70 -8.52 13.11
C TYR A 296 2.92 -8.82 14.60
N VAL A 297 4.17 -9.11 15.00
CA VAL A 297 4.52 -9.34 16.41
C VAL A 297 4.22 -8.09 17.26
N PHE A 298 4.55 -6.89 16.79
CA PHE A 298 4.20 -5.64 17.48
C PHE A 298 2.68 -5.50 17.64
N ALA A 299 1.94 -5.72 16.57
CA ALA A 299 0.48 -5.65 16.60
C ALA A 299 -0.16 -6.70 17.53
N CYS A 300 0.39 -7.92 17.59
CA CYS A 300 -0.13 -9.00 18.44
C CYS A 300 0.05 -8.76 19.94
N ARG A 301 1.17 -8.11 20.36
CA ARG A 301 1.51 -7.97 21.79
C ARG A 301 0.41 -7.27 22.59
N LYS A 302 -0.14 -6.16 22.06
CA LYS A 302 -1.16 -5.34 22.76
C LYS A 302 -2.41 -5.13 21.93
N ARG A 303 -2.55 -5.76 20.78
CA ARG A 303 -3.57 -5.49 19.75
C ARG A 303 -3.61 -4.03 19.33
N ARG A 304 -2.47 -3.37 19.35
CA ARG A 304 -2.29 -1.98 18.91
C ARG A 304 -0.83 -1.71 18.66
N ILE A 305 -0.54 -0.78 17.79
CA ILE A 305 0.78 -0.21 17.56
C ILE A 305 0.83 1.13 18.31
N GLU A 306 1.81 1.30 19.17
CA GLU A 306 2.00 2.52 19.97
C GLU A 306 3.16 3.34 19.41
N ARG A 307 3.35 4.54 19.96
CA ARG A 307 4.38 5.48 19.49
C ARG A 307 5.81 4.90 19.52
N LYS A 308 6.11 4.04 20.51
CA LYS A 308 7.44 3.39 20.62
C LYS A 308 7.71 2.46 19.45
N GLU A 309 6.73 1.59 19.14
CA GLU A 309 6.81 0.71 17.98
C GLU A 309 6.87 1.50 16.68
N GLY A 310 6.11 2.61 16.57
CA GLY A 310 6.16 3.53 15.42
C GLY A 310 7.54 4.13 15.19
N ILE A 311 8.23 4.59 16.26
CA ILE A 311 9.60 5.10 16.16
C ILE A 311 10.56 3.99 15.68
N ILE A 312 10.45 2.78 16.24
CA ILE A 312 11.29 1.64 15.82
C ILE A 312 11.06 1.34 14.33
N MET A 313 9.80 1.32 13.87
CA MET A 313 9.45 1.07 12.47
C MET A 313 10.07 2.11 11.54
N LEU A 314 9.96 3.39 11.88
CA LEU A 314 10.59 4.47 11.10
C LEU A 314 12.12 4.38 11.10
N SER A 315 12.73 3.99 12.22
CA SER A 315 14.17 3.76 12.28
C SER A 315 14.64 2.60 11.38
N ILE A 316 13.86 1.51 11.33
CA ILE A 316 14.09 0.39 10.41
C ILE A 316 14.01 0.87 8.95
N TYR A 317 13.07 1.76 8.62
CA TYR A 317 12.96 2.31 7.28
C TYR A 317 14.19 3.15 6.89
N VAL A 318 14.70 3.99 7.80
CA VAL A 318 15.92 4.77 7.55
C VAL A 318 17.12 3.83 7.29
N ILE A 319 17.26 2.77 8.08
CA ILE A 319 18.32 1.77 7.87
C ILE A 319 18.16 1.08 6.51
N TYR A 320 16.93 0.69 6.15
CA TYR A 320 16.66 0.11 4.85
C TYR A 320 17.00 1.06 3.70
N MET A 321 16.64 2.35 3.81
CA MET A 321 16.96 3.35 2.78
C MET A 321 18.47 3.56 2.63
N ILE A 322 19.23 3.59 3.74
CA ILE A 322 20.70 3.65 3.68
C ILE A 322 21.26 2.42 2.96
N TYR A 323 20.78 1.23 3.31
CA TYR A 323 21.15 -0.01 2.61
C TYR A 323 20.81 0.06 1.11
N ALA A 324 19.61 0.50 0.75
CA ALA A 324 19.16 0.58 -0.65
C ALA A 324 19.95 1.61 -1.49
N ILE A 325 20.49 2.67 -0.87
CA ILE A 325 21.30 3.68 -1.56
C ILE A 325 22.76 3.22 -1.72
N LEU A 326 23.27 2.42 -0.78
CA LEU A 326 24.68 2.01 -0.76
C LEU A 326 24.98 0.72 -1.55
N ARG A 327 23.97 -0.02 -1.98
CA ARG A 327 24.10 -1.31 -2.72
C ARG A 327 24.37 -1.15 -4.21
#